data_7a4ee2a23e233573c40b55b9eafe167c
#
_entry.id   7a4ee2a23e233573c40b55b9eafe167c
#
_cell.length_a   1.000
_cell.length_b   1.000
_cell.length_c   1.000
_cell.angle_alpha   90.00
_cell.angle_beta   90.00
_cell.angle_gamma   90.00
#
_symmetry.space_group_name_H-M   'P 1'
#
loop_
_entity.id
_entity.type
_entity.pdbx_description
1 polymer ?
#
loop_
_entity_poly.entity_id
_entity_poly.type
_entity_poly.pdbx_seq_one_letter_code
_entity_poly.pdbx_strand_id
1 'polypeptide(L)'
;MSFELPKLDYSKNALAPIMSEQTLDLHHGKHHQTYITNLNNFIKDTEMSKMSLEEIIITSSKDKSKAGIFNNASQHWNHIMFWKCMKPNGGGAIPEKLKKRIEADFGSSDEFKKQFIQAGITQFGSGSCWLSIKDGKLVVSKTPNAENTLIQNMKPILGCDVWEHSYYVDYKNRRPEYLENFYEKLINWEFVESNLD
;
A
#
# COMPACT_ATOMS: atom_id res chain seq x y z
N MET A 1 -4.79 -8.13 22.05
CA MET A 1 -5.69 -8.25 20.88
C MET A 1 -5.03 -9.14 19.85
N SER A 2 -5.80 -9.82 19.00
CA SER A 2 -5.28 -10.49 17.81
C SER A 2 -5.74 -9.69 16.58
N PHE A 3 -4.88 -9.55 15.59
CA PHE A 3 -5.23 -8.99 14.30
C PHE A 3 -5.96 -10.02 13.45
N GLU A 4 -6.86 -9.56 12.61
CA GLU A 4 -7.66 -10.39 11.71
C GLU A 4 -7.51 -9.92 10.27
N LEU A 5 -7.73 -10.83 9.31
CA LEU A 5 -7.72 -10.48 7.90
C LEU A 5 -8.93 -9.59 7.60
N PRO A 6 -8.71 -8.33 7.18
CA PRO A 6 -9.82 -7.45 6.86
C PRO A 6 -10.57 -7.97 5.64
N LYS A 7 -11.89 -7.84 5.65
CA LYS A 7 -12.70 -8.10 4.46
C LYS A 7 -12.37 -7.07 3.38
N LEU A 8 -12.37 -7.52 2.13
CA LEU A 8 -12.33 -6.61 0.99
C LEU A 8 -13.68 -5.90 0.85
N ASP A 9 -13.67 -4.63 0.46
CA ASP A 9 -14.89 -3.85 0.19
C ASP A 9 -15.52 -4.22 -1.18
N TYR A 10 -14.94 -5.17 -1.88
CA TYR A 10 -15.37 -5.67 -3.20
C TYR A 10 -15.13 -7.19 -3.31
N SER A 11 -15.83 -7.84 -4.24
CA SER A 11 -15.62 -9.25 -4.52
C SER A 11 -14.26 -9.48 -5.19
N LYS A 12 -13.66 -10.65 -5.01
CA LYS A 12 -12.31 -10.95 -5.51
C LYS A 12 -12.17 -10.87 -7.04
N ASN A 13 -13.24 -11.05 -7.77
CA ASN A 13 -13.26 -10.93 -9.24
C ASN A 13 -13.59 -9.52 -9.73
N ALA A 14 -13.89 -8.56 -8.84
CA ALA A 14 -14.39 -7.23 -9.22
C ALA A 14 -13.33 -6.31 -9.81
N LEU A 15 -12.04 -6.63 -9.61
CA LEU A 15 -10.93 -5.85 -10.18
C LEU A 15 -10.48 -6.39 -11.55
N ALA A 16 -11.08 -7.50 -12.03
CA ALA A 16 -10.78 -8.04 -13.36
C ALA A 16 -11.23 -7.07 -14.46
N PRO A 17 -10.53 -7.01 -15.61
CA PRO A 17 -9.38 -7.83 -16.01
C PRO A 17 -8.02 -7.27 -15.53
N ILE A 18 -8.00 -6.20 -14.73
CA ILE A 18 -6.79 -5.51 -14.32
C ILE A 18 -6.02 -6.31 -13.25
N MET A 19 -6.75 -6.90 -12.32
CA MET A 19 -6.21 -7.80 -11.31
C MET A 19 -7.17 -9.00 -11.22
N SER A 20 -6.65 -10.20 -11.49
CA SER A 20 -7.47 -11.41 -11.54
C SER A 20 -7.91 -11.86 -10.14
N GLU A 21 -9.00 -12.63 -10.09
CA GLU A 21 -9.44 -13.31 -8.88
C GLU A 21 -8.32 -14.21 -8.31
N GLN A 22 -7.55 -14.88 -9.18
CA GLN A 22 -6.42 -15.70 -8.76
C GLN A 22 -5.36 -14.88 -8.02
N THR A 23 -5.06 -13.67 -8.52
CA THR A 23 -4.13 -12.76 -7.81
C THR A 23 -4.69 -12.40 -6.45
N LEU A 24 -5.98 -12.05 -6.32
CA LEU A 24 -6.58 -11.73 -5.03
C LEU A 24 -6.63 -12.93 -4.08
N ASP A 25 -6.90 -14.14 -4.58
CA ASP A 25 -6.88 -15.35 -3.76
C ASP A 25 -5.52 -15.63 -3.15
N LEU A 26 -4.46 -15.43 -3.94
CA LEU A 26 -3.08 -15.60 -3.46
C LEU A 26 -2.65 -14.43 -2.58
N HIS A 27 -2.85 -13.21 -3.03
CA HIS A 27 -2.30 -12.01 -2.40
C HIS A 27 -3.03 -11.67 -1.08
N HIS A 28 -4.38 -11.59 -1.12
CA HIS A 28 -5.18 -11.36 0.09
C HIS A 28 -5.31 -12.63 0.93
N GLY A 29 -5.70 -13.74 0.31
CA GLY A 29 -6.06 -14.97 1.02
C GLY A 29 -4.87 -15.77 1.55
N LYS A 30 -3.66 -15.62 1.00
CA LYS A 30 -2.46 -16.34 1.42
C LYS A 30 -1.39 -15.41 1.96
N HIS A 31 -0.85 -14.49 1.16
CA HIS A 31 0.24 -13.61 1.61
C HIS A 31 -0.19 -12.74 2.79
N HIS A 32 -1.26 -11.96 2.67
CA HIS A 32 -1.73 -11.09 3.74
C HIS A 32 -2.12 -11.88 4.99
N GLN A 33 -2.84 -12.99 4.84
CA GLN A 33 -3.19 -13.87 5.96
C GLN A 33 -1.94 -14.41 6.68
N THR A 34 -0.90 -14.76 5.94
CA THR A 34 0.35 -15.28 6.54
C THR A 34 1.05 -14.21 7.39
N TYR A 35 1.10 -12.95 6.92
CA TYR A 35 1.66 -11.86 7.73
C TYR A 35 0.91 -11.67 9.05
N ILE A 36 -0.41 -11.75 9.01
CA ILE A 36 -1.25 -11.63 10.22
C ILE A 36 -0.99 -12.79 11.18
N THR A 37 -0.97 -14.02 10.66
CA THR A 37 -0.73 -15.21 11.48
C THR A 37 0.63 -15.12 12.17
N ASN A 38 1.66 -14.75 11.42
CA ASN A 38 3.02 -14.60 11.96
C ASN A 38 3.08 -13.45 12.97
N LEU A 39 2.50 -12.30 12.68
CA LEU A 39 2.45 -11.16 13.61
C LEU A 39 1.83 -11.59 14.94
N ASN A 40 0.64 -12.19 14.88
CA ASN A 40 -0.06 -12.65 16.09
C ASN A 40 0.78 -13.62 16.91
N ASN A 41 1.48 -14.55 16.25
CA ASN A 41 2.37 -15.49 16.92
C ASN A 41 3.56 -14.78 17.60
N PHE A 42 4.16 -13.78 16.95
CA PHE A 42 5.29 -13.03 17.49
C PHE A 42 4.92 -12.16 18.69
N ILE A 43 3.72 -11.54 18.68
CA ILE A 43 3.32 -10.61 19.73
C ILE A 43 2.54 -11.27 20.86
N LYS A 44 2.14 -12.54 20.69
CA LYS A 44 1.43 -13.30 21.72
C LYS A 44 2.19 -13.24 23.06
N ASP A 45 1.45 -12.98 24.13
CA ASP A 45 1.96 -12.91 25.50
C ASP A 45 3.07 -11.85 25.73
N THR A 46 3.15 -10.84 24.83
CA THR A 46 4.05 -9.68 24.97
C THR A 46 3.24 -8.41 25.19
N GLU A 47 3.89 -7.32 25.65
CA GLU A 47 3.25 -6.00 25.75
C GLU A 47 2.80 -5.45 24.39
N MET A 48 3.42 -5.87 23.29
CA MET A 48 3.01 -5.46 21.94
C MET A 48 1.61 -5.95 21.56
N SER A 49 1.10 -7.01 22.19
CA SER A 49 -0.28 -7.48 21.97
C SER A 49 -1.36 -6.47 22.41
N LYS A 50 -0.99 -5.41 23.14
CA LYS A 50 -1.87 -4.34 23.62
C LYS A 50 -1.75 -3.06 22.77
N MET A 51 -0.79 -2.99 21.85
CA MET A 51 -0.49 -1.84 21.01
C MET A 51 -1.34 -1.83 19.74
N SER A 52 -1.55 -0.64 19.16
CA SER A 52 -2.06 -0.51 17.79
C SER A 52 -1.02 -1.03 16.78
N LEU A 53 -1.49 -1.30 15.56
CA LEU A 53 -0.60 -1.79 14.49
C LEU A 53 0.52 -0.80 14.18
N GLU A 54 0.19 0.49 14.12
CA GLU A 54 1.14 1.57 13.89
C GLU A 54 2.18 1.70 15.01
N GLU A 55 1.75 1.58 16.27
CA GLU A 55 2.68 1.57 17.41
C GLU A 55 3.63 0.39 17.36
N ILE A 56 3.17 -0.80 16.98
CA ILE A 56 4.01 -1.98 16.79
C ILE A 56 5.05 -1.72 15.69
N ILE A 57 4.64 -1.17 14.54
CA ILE A 57 5.53 -0.85 13.42
C ILE A 57 6.62 0.12 13.88
N ILE A 58 6.23 1.25 14.47
CA ILE A 58 7.16 2.31 14.89
C ILE A 58 8.13 1.80 15.97
N THR A 59 7.62 1.02 16.94
CA THR A 59 8.43 0.50 18.03
C THR A 59 9.42 -0.57 17.53
N SER A 60 8.93 -1.50 16.70
CA SER A 60 9.77 -2.60 16.21
C SER A 60 10.79 -2.16 15.14
N SER A 61 10.49 -1.09 14.38
CA SER A 61 11.43 -0.54 13.39
C SER A 61 12.75 -0.05 13.98
N LYS A 62 12.76 0.30 15.28
CA LYS A 62 13.93 0.83 16.00
C LYS A 62 14.84 -0.26 16.56
N ASP A 63 14.44 -1.52 16.46
CA ASP A 63 15.15 -2.65 17.09
C ASP A 63 15.30 -3.78 16.07
N LYS A 64 16.51 -3.97 15.58
CA LYS A 64 16.84 -5.03 14.60
C LYS A 64 16.51 -6.44 15.08
N SER A 65 16.52 -6.69 16.40
CA SER A 65 16.14 -7.99 16.96
C SER A 65 14.65 -8.30 16.78
N LYS A 66 13.83 -7.26 16.51
CA LYS A 66 12.39 -7.34 16.24
C LYS A 66 12.04 -7.31 14.76
N ALA A 67 13.01 -7.57 13.87
CA ALA A 67 12.78 -7.53 12.41
C ALA A 67 11.60 -8.42 11.96
N GLY A 68 11.42 -9.60 12.58
CA GLY A 68 10.26 -10.45 12.29
C GLY A 68 8.92 -9.79 12.62
N ILE A 69 8.83 -9.11 13.78
CA ILE A 69 7.63 -8.36 14.17
C ILE A 69 7.41 -7.19 13.20
N PHE A 70 8.46 -6.39 12.97
CA PHE A 70 8.41 -5.26 12.07
C PHE A 70 7.92 -5.66 10.67
N ASN A 71 8.53 -6.67 10.06
CA ASN A 71 8.17 -7.09 8.71
C ASN A 71 6.70 -7.52 8.61
N ASN A 72 6.21 -8.32 9.55
CA ASN A 72 4.85 -8.82 9.50
C ASN A 72 3.81 -7.74 9.86
N ALA A 73 4.10 -6.86 10.82
CA ALA A 73 3.24 -5.73 11.16
C ALA A 73 3.15 -4.72 10.01
N SER A 74 4.29 -4.35 9.44
CA SER A 74 4.34 -3.43 8.30
C SER A 74 3.63 -4.00 7.09
N GLN A 75 3.86 -5.27 6.76
CA GLN A 75 3.16 -5.91 5.64
C GLN A 75 1.66 -6.02 5.88
N HIS A 76 1.22 -6.32 7.10
CA HIS A 76 -0.20 -6.29 7.41
C HIS A 76 -0.79 -4.89 7.15
N TRP A 77 -0.14 -3.84 7.62
CA TRP A 77 -0.57 -2.46 7.42
C TRP A 77 -0.54 -2.05 5.94
N ASN A 78 0.56 -2.36 5.23
CA ASN A 78 0.73 -2.06 3.79
C ASN A 78 -0.40 -2.67 2.96
N HIS A 79 -0.80 -3.91 3.28
CA HIS A 79 -1.88 -4.60 2.57
C HIS A 79 -3.26 -4.02 2.90
N ILE A 80 -3.53 -3.62 4.17
CA ILE A 80 -4.77 -2.91 4.51
C ILE A 80 -4.89 -1.64 3.66
N MET A 81 -3.81 -0.86 3.59
CA MET A 81 -3.77 0.37 2.80
C MET A 81 -3.96 0.08 1.31
N PHE A 82 -3.26 -0.92 0.78
CA PHE A 82 -3.33 -1.30 -0.63
C PHE A 82 -4.75 -1.69 -1.06
N TRP A 83 -5.45 -2.51 -0.27
CA TRP A 83 -6.83 -2.90 -0.58
C TRP A 83 -7.78 -1.71 -0.61
N LYS A 84 -7.67 -0.79 0.32
CA LYS A 84 -8.49 0.43 0.38
C LYS A 84 -8.16 1.42 -0.74
N CYS A 85 -6.92 1.43 -1.22
CA CYS A 85 -6.51 2.25 -2.36
C CYS A 85 -7.12 1.81 -3.69
N MET A 86 -7.79 0.65 -3.75
CA MET A 86 -8.39 0.11 -4.97
C MET A 86 -9.91 0.02 -4.86
N LYS A 87 -10.59 0.19 -5.99
CA LYS A 87 -12.01 -0.11 -6.16
C LYS A 87 -12.31 -0.60 -7.57
N PRO A 88 -13.41 -1.34 -7.78
CA PRO A 88 -13.93 -1.63 -9.12
C PRO A 88 -14.23 -0.35 -9.87
N ASN A 89 -13.84 -0.30 -11.16
CA ASN A 89 -13.97 0.90 -12.01
C ASN A 89 -13.33 2.14 -11.37
N GLY A 90 -12.20 1.95 -10.70
CA GLY A 90 -11.41 3.02 -10.12
C GLY A 90 -10.61 3.81 -11.16
N GLY A 91 -9.66 4.61 -10.71
CA GLY A 91 -8.92 5.54 -11.56
C GLY A 91 -9.78 6.70 -12.06
N GLY A 92 -9.51 7.15 -13.29
CA GLY A 92 -10.27 8.25 -13.90
C GLY A 92 -9.99 9.62 -13.25
N ALA A 93 -11.03 10.43 -13.13
CA ALA A 93 -10.90 11.81 -12.65
C ALA A 93 -10.53 11.87 -11.16
N ILE A 94 -9.50 12.63 -10.85
CA ILE A 94 -9.10 12.92 -9.47
C ILE A 94 -10.10 13.93 -8.88
N PRO A 95 -10.67 13.70 -7.67
CA PRO A 95 -11.55 14.64 -7.01
C PRO A 95 -10.93 16.03 -6.84
N GLU A 96 -11.73 17.06 -6.89
CA GLU A 96 -11.27 18.45 -7.05
C GLU A 96 -10.35 18.94 -5.92
N LYS A 97 -10.65 18.58 -4.67
CA LYS A 97 -9.82 18.95 -3.51
C LYS A 97 -8.42 18.31 -3.59
N LEU A 98 -8.36 17.02 -3.89
CA LEU A 98 -7.12 16.29 -4.06
C LEU A 98 -6.35 16.79 -5.30
N LYS A 99 -7.05 17.03 -6.42
CA LYS A 99 -6.45 17.54 -7.66
C LYS A 99 -5.74 18.87 -7.44
N LYS A 100 -6.42 19.83 -6.82
CA LYS A 100 -5.80 21.14 -6.49
C LYS A 100 -4.55 20.99 -5.65
N ARG A 101 -4.59 20.06 -4.69
CA ARG A 101 -3.43 19.80 -3.85
C ARG A 101 -2.28 19.17 -4.63
N ILE A 102 -2.56 18.21 -5.49
CA ILE A 102 -1.58 17.58 -6.39
C ILE A 102 -0.97 18.63 -7.31
N GLU A 103 -1.78 19.48 -7.94
CA GLU A 103 -1.28 20.53 -8.83
C GLU A 103 -0.43 21.58 -8.12
N ALA A 104 -0.77 21.91 -6.88
CA ALA A 104 0.04 22.82 -6.06
C ALA A 104 1.41 22.25 -5.69
N ASP A 105 1.49 20.95 -5.38
CA ASP A 105 2.72 20.33 -4.89
C ASP A 105 3.59 19.73 -6.03
N PHE A 106 2.98 19.31 -7.17
CA PHE A 106 3.68 18.68 -8.30
C PHE A 106 3.67 19.51 -9.59
N GLY A 107 2.91 20.61 -9.64
CA GLY A 107 2.75 21.45 -10.84
C GLY A 107 1.64 20.98 -11.79
N SER A 108 1.40 19.68 -11.91
CA SER A 108 0.27 19.11 -12.68
C SER A 108 -0.05 17.69 -12.22
N SER A 109 -1.26 17.22 -12.56
CA SER A 109 -1.67 15.83 -12.34
C SER A 109 -0.85 14.85 -13.19
N ASP A 110 -0.42 15.25 -14.37
CA ASP A 110 0.43 14.43 -15.25
C ASP A 110 1.83 14.25 -14.68
N GLU A 111 2.42 15.29 -14.11
CA GLU A 111 3.73 15.19 -13.47
C GLU A 111 3.67 14.31 -12.21
N PHE A 112 2.60 14.44 -11.41
CA PHE A 112 2.36 13.52 -10.28
C PHE A 112 2.25 12.08 -10.76
N LYS A 113 1.41 11.79 -11.77
CA LYS A 113 1.27 10.44 -12.35
C LYS A 113 2.62 9.88 -12.76
N LYS A 114 3.40 10.66 -13.51
CA LYS A 114 4.73 10.29 -13.97
C LYS A 114 5.67 9.94 -12.80
N GLN A 115 5.70 10.78 -11.76
CA GLN A 115 6.54 10.54 -10.58
C GLN A 115 6.10 9.30 -9.81
N PHE A 116 4.79 9.10 -9.61
CA PHE A 116 4.27 7.94 -8.89
C PHE A 116 4.59 6.63 -9.60
N ILE A 117 4.33 6.56 -10.90
CA ILE A 117 4.63 5.38 -11.73
C ILE A 117 6.15 5.13 -11.76
N GLN A 118 6.96 6.17 -11.95
CA GLN A 118 8.41 6.05 -11.96
C GLN A 118 8.97 5.57 -10.62
N ALA A 119 8.39 5.98 -9.49
CA ALA A 119 8.77 5.48 -8.17
C ALA A 119 8.56 3.96 -8.08
N GLY A 120 7.42 3.45 -8.54
CA GLY A 120 7.14 2.02 -8.57
C GLY A 120 8.03 1.23 -9.53
N ILE A 121 8.30 1.77 -10.72
CA ILE A 121 9.19 1.13 -11.71
C ILE A 121 10.61 1.02 -11.16
N THR A 122 11.11 2.10 -10.55
CA THR A 122 12.49 2.17 -10.06
C THR A 122 12.69 1.60 -8.66
N GLN A 123 11.64 1.09 -8.00
CA GLN A 123 11.80 0.32 -6.79
C GLN A 123 12.49 -1.00 -7.14
N PHE A 124 13.78 -1.08 -6.78
CA PHE A 124 14.57 -2.28 -7.07
C PHE A 124 14.13 -3.44 -6.18
N GLY A 125 13.75 -4.56 -6.80
CA GLY A 125 13.21 -5.72 -6.09
C GLY A 125 11.81 -5.48 -5.51
N SER A 126 11.57 -6.05 -4.34
CA SER A 126 10.30 -5.95 -3.61
C SER A 126 10.17 -4.61 -2.89
N GLY A 127 8.95 -4.11 -2.78
CA GLY A 127 8.66 -2.87 -2.07
C GLY A 127 7.33 -2.26 -2.47
N SER A 128 7.17 -0.98 -2.18
CA SER A 128 5.95 -0.21 -2.48
C SER A 128 6.29 1.20 -2.93
N CYS A 129 5.42 1.81 -3.74
CA CYS A 129 5.46 3.25 -4.00
C CYS A 129 4.27 3.94 -3.32
N TRP A 130 4.48 5.18 -2.92
CA TRP A 130 3.59 5.91 -2.04
C TRP A 130 3.36 7.35 -2.52
N LEU A 131 2.13 7.84 -2.29
CA LEU A 131 1.85 9.26 -2.13
C LEU A 131 1.62 9.49 -0.63
N SER A 132 2.38 10.40 -0.04
CA SER A 132 2.32 10.68 1.40
C SER A 132 2.29 12.18 1.66
N ILE A 133 1.82 12.56 2.85
CA ILE A 133 1.94 13.93 3.36
C ILE A 133 3.18 13.99 4.25
N LYS A 134 4.09 14.92 3.94
CA LYS A 134 5.26 15.25 4.74
C LYS A 134 5.37 16.76 4.92
N ASP A 135 5.46 17.22 6.16
CA ASP A 135 5.60 18.65 6.49
C ASP A 135 4.56 19.53 5.76
N GLY A 136 3.34 19.02 5.69
CA GLY A 136 2.23 19.71 5.05
C GLY A 136 2.21 19.63 3.52
N LYS A 137 3.12 18.94 2.82
CA LYS A 137 3.16 18.77 1.37
C LYS A 137 2.95 17.34 0.93
N LEU A 138 2.41 17.15 -0.26
CA LEU A 138 2.35 15.85 -0.91
C LEU A 138 3.72 15.50 -1.48
N VAL A 139 4.17 14.28 -1.21
CA VAL A 139 5.44 13.76 -1.73
C VAL A 139 5.25 12.33 -2.27
N VAL A 140 5.89 12.04 -3.39
CA VAL A 140 6.01 10.69 -3.92
C VAL A 140 7.29 10.06 -3.38
N SER A 141 7.20 8.82 -2.93
CA SER A 141 8.35 8.06 -2.43
C SER A 141 8.22 6.56 -2.75
N LYS A 142 9.26 5.82 -2.46
CA LYS A 142 9.27 4.36 -2.53
C LYS A 142 10.01 3.79 -1.34
N THR A 143 9.64 2.59 -0.92
CA THR A 143 10.25 1.89 0.21
C THR A 143 10.56 0.44 -0.17
N PRO A 144 11.70 -0.11 0.27
CA PRO A 144 12.06 -1.49 -0.01
C PRO A 144 11.33 -2.45 0.95
N ASN A 145 11.10 -3.66 0.50
CA ASN A 145 10.59 -4.77 1.28
C ASN A 145 9.31 -4.42 2.06
N ALA A 146 9.33 -4.60 3.38
CA ALA A 146 8.19 -4.34 4.26
C ALA A 146 8.09 -2.88 4.73
N GLU A 147 9.10 -2.06 4.49
CA GLU A 147 9.10 -0.67 4.93
C GLU A 147 7.93 0.12 4.36
N ASN A 148 7.48 1.10 5.12
CA ASN A 148 6.46 2.08 4.71
C ASN A 148 6.83 3.48 5.23
N THR A 149 6.06 4.47 4.80
CA THR A 149 6.39 5.87 5.10
C THR A 149 6.05 6.30 6.53
N LEU A 150 5.34 5.48 7.31
CA LEU A 150 5.08 5.75 8.74
C LEU A 150 6.39 5.85 9.54
N ILE A 151 7.37 4.98 9.25
CA ILE A 151 8.67 5.01 9.93
C ILE A 151 9.53 6.22 9.55
N GLN A 152 9.11 6.98 8.54
CA GLN A 152 9.75 8.21 8.07
C GLN A 152 8.99 9.47 8.51
N ASN A 153 8.04 9.33 9.46
CA ASN A 153 7.16 10.41 9.92
C ASN A 153 6.35 11.05 8.79
N MET A 154 5.90 10.25 7.84
CA MET A 154 5.00 10.69 6.77
C MET A 154 3.65 10.00 6.93
N LYS A 155 2.56 10.69 6.55
CA LYS A 155 1.21 10.13 6.47
C LYS A 155 0.97 9.59 5.07
N PRO A 156 1.01 8.27 4.82
CA PRO A 156 0.68 7.72 3.52
C PRO A 156 -0.81 7.85 3.23
N ILE A 157 -1.15 8.29 2.03
CA ILE A 157 -2.53 8.45 1.57
C ILE A 157 -2.87 7.60 0.34
N LEU A 158 -1.84 7.17 -0.42
CA LEU A 158 -1.95 6.20 -1.51
C LEU A 158 -0.73 5.29 -1.46
N GLY A 159 -0.93 3.99 -1.61
CA GLY A 159 0.14 3.00 -1.71
C GLY A 159 -0.12 2.00 -2.83
N CYS A 160 0.92 1.63 -3.57
CA CYS A 160 0.90 0.55 -4.53
C CYS A 160 1.99 -0.46 -4.21
N ASP A 161 1.60 -1.70 -4.02
CA ASP A 161 2.51 -2.82 -3.81
C ASP A 161 3.17 -3.23 -5.13
N VAL A 162 4.50 -3.24 -5.17
CA VAL A 162 5.30 -3.63 -6.33
C VAL A 162 6.15 -4.88 -6.07
N TRP A 163 5.83 -5.65 -5.04
CA TRP A 163 6.29 -7.02 -4.91
C TRP A 163 5.78 -7.85 -6.10
N GLU A 164 6.57 -8.80 -6.60
CA GLU A 164 6.13 -9.63 -7.73
C GLU A 164 4.83 -10.39 -7.46
N HIS A 165 4.58 -10.81 -6.21
CA HIS A 165 3.32 -11.47 -5.86
C HIS A 165 2.07 -10.61 -6.10
N SER A 166 2.20 -9.29 -6.20
CA SER A 166 1.08 -8.37 -6.46
C SER A 166 0.61 -8.41 -7.91
N TYR A 167 1.52 -8.72 -8.86
CA TYR A 167 1.25 -8.56 -10.29
C TYR A 167 1.74 -9.68 -11.19
N TYR A 168 2.61 -10.57 -10.73
CA TYR A 168 3.29 -11.53 -11.61
C TYR A 168 2.32 -12.54 -12.26
N VAL A 169 1.23 -12.91 -11.60
CA VAL A 169 0.21 -13.81 -12.18
C VAL A 169 -0.37 -13.20 -13.44
N ASP A 170 -0.69 -11.90 -13.44
CA ASP A 170 -1.39 -11.24 -14.54
C ASP A 170 -0.43 -10.58 -15.53
N TYR A 171 0.67 -10.02 -15.06
CA TYR A 171 1.57 -9.18 -15.86
C TYR A 171 2.95 -9.79 -16.10
N LYS A 172 3.33 -10.86 -15.42
CA LYS A 172 4.69 -11.42 -15.47
C LYS A 172 5.71 -10.32 -15.10
N ASN A 173 6.70 -10.11 -15.96
CA ASN A 173 7.75 -9.09 -15.75
C ASN A 173 7.33 -7.65 -16.15
N ARG A 174 6.07 -7.43 -16.53
CA ARG A 174 5.60 -6.13 -17.04
C ARG A 174 5.12 -5.21 -15.91
N ARG A 175 5.97 -4.96 -14.91
CA ARG A 175 5.68 -4.02 -13.82
C ARG A 175 5.24 -2.63 -14.29
N PRO A 176 5.82 -2.02 -15.35
CA PRO A 176 5.34 -0.74 -15.85
C PRO A 176 3.87 -0.77 -16.29
N GLU A 177 3.45 -1.82 -17.00
CA GLU A 177 2.05 -2.00 -17.44
C GLU A 177 1.10 -2.19 -16.24
N TYR A 178 1.52 -2.95 -15.24
CA TYR A 178 0.76 -3.10 -13.99
C TYR A 178 0.53 -1.74 -13.31
N LEU A 179 1.58 -0.93 -13.17
CA LEU A 179 1.48 0.39 -12.54
C LEU A 179 0.61 1.36 -13.31
N GLU A 180 0.70 1.39 -14.65
CA GLU A 180 -0.19 2.18 -15.50
C GLU A 180 -1.65 1.75 -15.32
N ASN A 181 -1.93 0.45 -15.38
CA ASN A 181 -3.27 -0.06 -15.19
C ASN A 181 -3.80 0.15 -13.76
N PHE A 182 -2.95 0.01 -12.74
CA PHE A 182 -3.32 0.35 -11.35
C PHE A 182 -3.75 1.82 -11.26
N TYR A 183 -2.94 2.74 -11.78
CA TYR A 183 -3.22 4.17 -11.74
C TYR A 183 -4.51 4.53 -12.48
N GLU A 184 -4.67 4.05 -13.72
CA GLU A 184 -5.76 4.44 -14.60
C GLU A 184 -7.10 3.79 -14.26
N LYS A 185 -7.10 2.60 -13.61
CA LYS A 185 -8.28 1.74 -13.56
C LYS A 185 -8.62 1.18 -12.19
N LEU A 186 -7.75 1.33 -11.18
CA LEU A 186 -7.99 0.74 -9.87
C LEU A 186 -8.05 1.75 -8.74
N ILE A 187 -7.34 2.89 -8.82
CA ILE A 187 -7.24 3.80 -7.68
C ILE A 187 -8.61 4.28 -7.22
N ASN A 188 -8.86 4.13 -5.93
CA ASN A 188 -10.01 4.71 -5.22
C ASN A 188 -9.66 6.15 -4.79
N TRP A 189 -9.82 7.09 -5.71
CA TRP A 189 -9.46 8.49 -5.46
C TRP A 189 -10.23 9.13 -4.32
N GLU A 190 -11.47 8.71 -4.05
CA GLU A 190 -12.27 9.21 -2.93
C GLU A 190 -11.65 8.78 -1.59
N PHE A 191 -11.15 7.54 -1.51
CA PHE A 191 -10.41 7.09 -0.34
C PHE A 191 -9.11 7.89 -0.18
N VAL A 192 -8.37 8.12 -1.26
CA VAL A 192 -7.13 8.93 -1.21
C VAL A 192 -7.43 10.35 -0.73
N GLU A 193 -8.49 10.99 -1.26
CA GLU A 193 -8.90 12.34 -0.83
C GLU A 193 -9.32 12.38 0.64
N SER A 194 -10.03 11.36 1.12
CA SER A 194 -10.48 11.29 2.52
C SER A 194 -9.32 11.23 3.53
N ASN A 195 -8.12 10.89 3.09
CA ASN A 195 -6.90 10.87 3.91
C ASN A 195 -6.08 12.17 3.85
N LEU A 196 -6.55 13.22 3.17
CA LEU A 196 -5.83 14.50 3.08
C LEU A 196 -5.76 15.27 4.41
N ASP A 197 -6.74 15.08 5.28
CA ASP A 197 -6.90 15.82 6.54
C ASP A 197 -6.28 15.09 7.74
#